data_3d6a379abfc8c6998c3757780b295403
#
_entry.id   3d6a379abfc8c6998c3757780b295403
#
_cell.length_a   1.000
_cell.length_b   1.000
_cell.length_c   1.000
_cell.angle_alpha   90.00
_cell.angle_beta   90.00
_cell.angle_gamma   90.00
#
_symmetry.space_group_name_H-M   'P 1'
#
loop_
_entity.id
_entity.type
_entity.pdbx_description
1 polymer ?
#
loop_
_entity_poly.entity_id
_entity_poly.type
_entity_poly.pdbx_seq_one_letter_code
_entity_poly.pdbx_strand_id
1 'polypeptide(L)'
;MKEEIHIFALGGLDEDGKNLVCVKIQNDIFVVMAGAGSPDKSRPGIDYIVPRDDYLVEHKDQIRAYLLLHGHDDQIGAMPFIYDKAPAPVYGSATTLKMLKIFTKHVGKEKEIDYDFHMVEPTSEFKIAGRTIHYFHTSHNIVDSSGCAIETEY
;
A
#
# COMPACT_ATOMS: atom_id res chain seq x y z
N MET A 1 -26.63 2.40 12.95
CA MET A 1 -25.67 3.44 13.42
C MET A 1 -24.94 3.97 12.20
N LYS A 2 -24.65 5.26 12.14
CA LYS A 2 -23.87 5.81 11.02
C LYS A 2 -22.49 5.19 11.02
N GLU A 3 -21.98 4.82 9.85
CA GLU A 3 -20.65 4.28 9.69
C GLU A 3 -19.61 5.37 9.95
N GLU A 4 -18.58 5.07 10.74
CA GLU A 4 -17.51 6.01 11.04
C GLU A 4 -16.34 5.74 10.08
N ILE A 5 -15.94 6.79 9.33
CA ILE A 5 -14.88 6.71 8.32
C ILE A 5 -13.80 7.72 8.66
N HIS A 6 -12.55 7.23 8.80
CA HIS A 6 -11.37 8.05 8.99
C HIS A 6 -10.41 7.85 7.82
N ILE A 7 -9.97 8.94 7.21
CA ILE A 7 -8.93 8.93 6.18
C ILE A 7 -7.76 9.75 6.71
N PHE A 8 -6.60 9.12 6.80
CA PHE A 8 -5.38 9.76 7.31
C PHE A 8 -4.14 9.21 6.64
N ALA A 9 -3.07 9.99 6.63
CA ALA A 9 -1.78 9.59 6.06
C ALA A 9 -0.75 9.35 7.17
N LEU A 10 0.07 8.33 6.99
CA LEU A 10 1.25 8.03 7.81
C LEU A 10 2.55 8.54 7.16
N GLY A 11 2.47 9.00 5.92
CA GLY A 11 3.55 9.62 5.16
C GLY A 11 3.03 10.22 3.86
N GLY A 12 3.88 10.95 3.15
CA GLY A 12 3.54 11.59 1.88
C GLY A 12 2.81 12.93 1.99
N LEU A 13 2.77 13.55 3.17
CA LEU A 13 2.25 14.90 3.37
C LEU A 13 3.39 15.90 3.43
N ASP A 14 3.35 16.92 2.55
CA ASP A 14 4.37 17.96 2.45
C ASP A 14 5.79 17.40 2.19
N GLU A 15 5.87 16.28 1.47
CA GLU A 15 7.12 15.61 1.12
C GLU A 15 6.96 14.76 -0.15
N ASP A 16 8.07 14.50 -0.86
CA ASP A 16 8.08 13.62 -2.02
C ASP A 16 8.24 12.15 -1.60
N GLY A 17 7.39 11.29 -2.14
CA GLY A 17 7.39 9.85 -1.83
C GLY A 17 6.79 9.52 -0.46
N LYS A 18 7.06 8.33 0.04
CA LYS A 18 6.52 7.78 1.29
C LYS A 18 4.99 7.78 1.37
N ASN A 19 4.33 7.67 0.23
CA ASN A 19 2.87 7.72 0.18
C ASN A 19 2.27 6.53 0.93
N LEU A 20 1.63 6.79 2.05
CA LEU A 20 0.93 5.79 2.83
C LEU A 20 -0.33 6.39 3.41
N VAL A 21 -1.47 6.00 2.87
CA VAL A 21 -2.79 6.46 3.29
C VAL A 21 -3.56 5.31 3.89
N CYS A 22 -4.20 5.54 5.02
CA CYS A 22 -5.09 4.60 5.66
C CYS A 22 -6.54 5.09 5.52
N VAL A 23 -7.41 4.19 5.11
CA VAL A 23 -8.87 4.35 5.17
C VAL A 23 -9.37 3.40 6.22
N LYS A 24 -9.76 3.94 7.37
CA LYS A 24 -10.37 3.16 8.45
C LYS A 24 -11.86 3.34 8.43
N ILE A 25 -12.58 2.24 8.32
CA ILE A 25 -14.04 2.19 8.32
C ILE A 25 -14.45 1.30 9.48
N GLN A 26 -15.02 1.90 10.53
CA GLN A 26 -15.23 1.21 11.80
C GLN A 26 -13.91 0.64 12.34
N ASN A 27 -13.77 -0.69 12.41
CA ASN A 27 -12.57 -1.38 12.86
C ASN A 27 -11.72 -1.94 11.71
N ASP A 28 -12.13 -1.75 10.46
CA ASP A 28 -11.43 -2.26 9.29
C ASP A 28 -10.51 -1.20 8.71
N ILE A 29 -9.23 -1.52 8.55
CA ILE A 29 -8.22 -0.63 8.00
C ILE A 29 -7.81 -1.14 6.61
N PHE A 30 -7.92 -0.28 5.62
CA PHE A 30 -7.39 -0.48 4.28
C PHE A 30 -6.19 0.45 4.11
N VAL A 31 -5.03 -0.14 3.85
CA VAL A 31 -3.80 0.63 3.59
C VAL A 31 -3.68 0.85 2.10
N VAL A 32 -3.88 2.09 1.67
CA VAL A 32 -3.77 2.47 0.26
C VAL A 32 -2.38 3.00 0.03
N MET A 33 -1.60 2.28 -0.76
CA MET A 33 -0.19 2.53 -0.99
C MET A 33 0.70 2.31 0.26
N ALA A 34 1.95 1.96 0.04
CA ALA A 34 2.98 1.85 1.07
C ALA A 34 4.34 2.19 0.44
N GLY A 35 4.53 3.46 0.17
CA GLY A 35 5.65 3.96 -0.60
C GLY A 35 6.88 4.33 0.20
N ALA A 36 8.04 4.29 -0.44
CA ALA A 36 9.27 4.86 0.05
C ALA A 36 9.57 6.20 -0.62
N GLY A 37 10.37 7.01 0.03
CA GLY A 37 10.96 8.22 -0.52
C GLY A 37 12.46 8.06 -0.71
N SER A 38 13.04 8.86 -1.60
CA SER A 38 14.49 8.96 -1.75
C SER A 38 15.06 9.97 -0.75
N PRO A 39 16.18 9.68 -0.11
CA PRO A 39 16.86 10.65 0.76
C PRO A 39 17.41 11.82 -0.07
N ASP A 40 17.46 12.99 0.53
CA ASP A 40 18.16 14.11 -0.05
C ASP A 40 19.70 13.92 0.05
N LYS A 41 20.43 14.72 -0.70
CA LYS A 41 21.92 14.64 -0.78
C LYS A 41 22.62 14.90 0.57
N SER A 42 21.93 15.43 1.57
CA SER A 42 22.50 15.69 2.90
C SER A 42 22.60 14.43 3.77
N ARG A 43 22.04 13.30 3.31
CA ARG A 43 21.96 12.03 4.04
C ARG A 43 22.75 10.91 3.35
N PRO A 44 24.07 10.98 3.29
CA PRO A 44 24.90 9.95 2.66
C PRO A 44 24.75 8.61 3.40
N GLY A 45 24.68 7.50 2.65
CA GLY A 45 24.57 6.15 3.19
C GLY A 45 23.15 5.73 3.58
N ILE A 46 22.15 6.54 3.23
CA ILE A 46 20.73 6.17 3.32
C ILE A 46 20.19 5.98 1.91
N ASP A 47 19.64 4.81 1.61
CA ASP A 47 19.09 4.49 0.30
C ASP A 47 17.60 4.80 0.21
N TYR A 48 16.85 4.57 1.29
CA TYR A 48 15.39 4.76 1.32
C TYR A 48 14.93 5.41 2.62
N ILE A 49 13.88 6.20 2.53
CA ILE A 49 13.13 6.74 3.68
C ILE A 49 11.72 6.13 3.61
N VAL A 50 11.27 5.54 4.71
CA VAL A 50 9.95 4.92 4.80
C VAL A 50 9.06 5.63 5.81
N PRO A 51 7.73 5.54 5.67
CA PRO A 51 6.80 6.05 6.67
C PRO A 51 7.02 5.36 8.02
N ARG A 52 6.59 6.00 9.10
CA ARG A 52 6.49 5.34 10.41
C ARG A 52 5.42 4.28 10.37
N ASP A 53 5.76 3.10 10.88
CA ASP A 53 4.87 1.93 10.85
C ASP A 53 4.21 1.61 12.19
N ASP A 54 4.48 2.41 13.25
CA ASP A 54 3.97 2.17 14.61
C ASP A 54 2.46 1.94 14.63
N TYR A 55 1.70 2.79 13.94
CA TYR A 55 0.25 2.68 13.87
C TYR A 55 -0.20 1.36 13.23
N LEU A 56 0.45 0.94 12.15
CA LEU A 56 0.11 -0.31 11.47
C LEU A 56 0.42 -1.52 12.35
N VAL A 57 1.55 -1.48 13.07
CA VAL A 57 1.95 -2.56 13.99
C VAL A 57 0.97 -2.68 15.16
N GLU A 58 0.58 -1.55 15.75
CA GLU A 58 -0.38 -1.51 16.86
C GLU A 58 -1.78 -2.01 16.46
N HIS A 59 -2.17 -1.80 15.18
CA HIS A 59 -3.49 -2.13 14.68
C HIS A 59 -3.48 -3.28 13.64
N LYS A 60 -2.43 -4.10 13.61
CA LYS A 60 -2.24 -5.13 12.58
C LYS A 60 -3.44 -6.07 12.42
N ASP A 61 -4.12 -6.41 13.50
CA ASP A 61 -5.28 -7.29 13.48
C ASP A 61 -6.54 -6.64 12.85
N GLN A 62 -6.52 -5.32 12.63
CA GLN A 62 -7.57 -4.56 11.97
C GLN A 62 -7.27 -4.31 10.48
N ILE A 63 -6.03 -4.55 10.02
CA ILE A 63 -5.66 -4.34 8.62
C ILE A 63 -6.30 -5.45 7.78
N ARG A 64 -7.15 -5.05 6.82
CA ARG A 64 -7.86 -5.97 5.93
C ARG A 64 -7.15 -6.16 4.61
N ALA A 65 -6.44 -5.15 4.15
CA ALA A 65 -5.68 -5.22 2.91
C ALA A 65 -4.66 -4.10 2.76
N TYR A 66 -3.62 -4.37 1.99
CA TYR A 66 -2.83 -3.38 1.27
C TYR A 66 -3.37 -3.28 -0.16
N LEU A 67 -3.80 -2.10 -0.56
CA LEU A 67 -4.33 -1.81 -1.90
C LEU A 67 -3.25 -1.05 -2.68
N LEU A 68 -2.51 -1.76 -3.52
CA LEU A 68 -1.43 -1.19 -4.32
C LEU A 68 -1.95 -0.78 -5.70
N LEU A 69 -1.82 0.50 -6.02
CA LEU A 69 -2.46 1.09 -7.20
C LEU A 69 -1.58 1.04 -8.44
N HIS A 70 -0.25 1.11 -8.27
CA HIS A 70 0.76 0.92 -9.33
C HIS A 70 2.15 0.66 -8.72
N GLY A 71 3.12 0.33 -9.56
CA GLY A 71 4.40 -0.25 -9.13
C GLY A 71 5.57 0.73 -8.93
N HIS A 72 5.33 2.04 -8.79
CA HIS A 72 6.41 2.98 -8.48
C HIS A 72 6.84 2.87 -7.01
N ASP A 73 8.10 3.21 -6.72
CA ASP A 73 8.71 3.09 -5.39
C ASP A 73 7.98 3.94 -4.34
N ASP A 74 7.44 5.10 -4.73
CA ASP A 74 6.63 5.97 -3.88
C ASP A 74 5.26 5.39 -3.51
N GLN A 75 4.90 4.23 -4.08
CA GLN A 75 3.65 3.51 -3.86
C GLN A 75 3.84 2.14 -3.20
N ILE A 76 4.96 1.46 -3.46
CA ILE A 76 5.21 0.09 -3.01
C ILE A 76 6.50 -0.06 -2.19
N GLY A 77 7.37 0.95 -2.20
CA GLY A 77 8.75 0.82 -1.71
C GLY A 77 8.89 0.64 -0.21
N ALA A 78 7.87 0.95 0.61
CA ALA A 78 7.90 0.66 2.04
C ALA A 78 7.47 -0.78 2.38
N MET A 79 6.79 -1.49 1.47
CA MET A 79 6.31 -2.84 1.72
C MET A 79 7.39 -3.80 2.25
N PRO A 80 8.64 -3.84 1.70
CA PRO A 80 9.67 -4.73 2.22
C PRO A 80 10.10 -4.45 3.67
N PHE A 81 9.79 -3.26 4.19
CA PHE A 81 10.22 -2.82 5.53
C PHE A 81 9.12 -2.95 6.58
N ILE A 82 7.84 -2.96 6.15
CA ILE A 82 6.70 -2.96 7.06
C ILE A 82 5.90 -4.26 7.07
N TYR A 83 5.89 -5.03 5.96
CA TYR A 83 4.98 -6.16 5.78
C TYR A 83 5.13 -7.25 6.85
N ASP A 84 6.35 -7.65 7.19
CA ASP A 84 6.59 -8.68 8.21
C ASP A 84 6.09 -8.28 9.61
N LYS A 85 5.97 -6.97 9.87
CA LYS A 85 5.51 -6.44 11.17
C LYS A 85 3.99 -6.30 11.21
N ALA A 86 3.38 -6.05 10.08
CA ALA A 86 1.93 -5.84 9.92
C ALA A 86 1.41 -6.54 8.66
N PRO A 87 1.43 -7.88 8.61
CA PRO A 87 1.02 -8.65 7.44
C PRO A 87 -0.49 -8.56 7.22
N ALA A 88 -0.88 -8.45 5.96
CA ALA A 88 -2.27 -8.51 5.50
C ALA A 88 -2.31 -8.85 4.00
N PRO A 89 -3.44 -9.27 3.42
CA PRO A 89 -3.57 -9.52 1.99
C PRO A 89 -3.15 -8.30 1.14
N VAL A 90 -2.39 -8.53 0.08
CA VAL A 90 -1.84 -7.50 -0.81
C VAL A 90 -2.51 -7.59 -2.17
N TYR A 91 -3.31 -6.60 -2.51
CA TYR A 91 -4.03 -6.51 -3.78
C TYR A 91 -3.32 -5.56 -4.74
N GLY A 92 -3.19 -5.96 -5.99
CA GLY A 92 -2.60 -5.15 -7.04
C GLY A 92 -2.63 -5.84 -8.39
N SER A 93 -2.34 -5.11 -9.47
CA SER A 93 -2.21 -5.70 -10.79
C SER A 93 -1.02 -6.68 -10.84
N ALA A 94 -1.03 -7.59 -11.85
CA ALA A 94 0.07 -8.52 -12.06
C ALA A 94 1.42 -7.79 -12.18
N THR A 95 1.44 -6.67 -12.87
CA THR A 95 2.64 -5.83 -13.04
C THR A 95 3.09 -5.23 -11.71
N THR A 96 2.19 -4.64 -10.95
CA THR A 96 2.48 -4.04 -9.63
C THR A 96 3.05 -5.07 -8.65
N LEU A 97 2.42 -6.25 -8.54
CA LEU A 97 2.89 -7.32 -7.65
C LEU A 97 4.24 -7.88 -8.07
N LYS A 98 4.50 -7.98 -9.39
CA LYS A 98 5.81 -8.40 -9.92
C LYS A 98 6.89 -7.35 -9.62
N MET A 99 6.58 -6.07 -9.78
CA MET A 99 7.50 -4.98 -9.43
C MET A 99 7.83 -4.97 -7.94
N LEU A 100 6.85 -5.20 -7.07
CA LEU A 100 7.09 -5.33 -5.62
C LEU A 100 8.06 -6.49 -5.31
N LYS A 101 7.92 -7.66 -5.96
CA LYS A 101 8.88 -8.76 -5.79
C LYS A 101 10.29 -8.38 -6.23
N ILE A 102 10.42 -7.69 -7.36
CA ILE A 102 11.73 -7.24 -7.89
C ILE A 102 12.33 -6.21 -6.93
N PHE A 103 11.55 -5.23 -6.49
CA PHE A 103 12.00 -4.20 -5.55
C PHE A 103 12.44 -4.81 -4.20
N THR A 104 11.68 -5.77 -3.66
CA THR A 104 12.04 -6.48 -2.41
C THR A 104 13.40 -7.15 -2.50
N LYS A 105 13.73 -7.77 -3.63
CA LYS A 105 15.06 -8.34 -3.88
C LYS A 105 16.14 -7.26 -4.00
N HIS A 106 15.81 -6.15 -4.66
CA HIS A 106 16.74 -5.05 -4.87
C HIS A 106 17.18 -4.39 -3.55
N VAL A 107 16.27 -4.22 -2.60
CA VAL A 107 16.59 -3.63 -1.29
C VAL A 107 17.34 -4.59 -0.34
N GLY A 108 17.82 -5.72 -0.85
CA GLY A 108 18.70 -6.63 -0.11
C GLY A 108 18.04 -7.37 1.04
N LYS A 109 16.74 -7.63 0.97
CA LYS A 109 16.08 -8.53 1.90
C LYS A 109 16.52 -9.96 1.60
N GLU A 110 17.51 -10.45 2.35
CA GLU A 110 18.05 -11.82 2.22
C GLU A 110 16.99 -12.88 2.46
N LYS A 111 16.04 -12.60 3.35
CA LYS A 111 14.88 -13.45 3.58
C LYS A 111 13.80 -13.08 2.59
N GLU A 112 13.35 -14.04 1.82
CA GLU A 112 12.18 -13.89 0.95
C GLU A 112 10.95 -13.55 1.80
N ILE A 113 10.33 -12.41 1.51
CA ILE A 113 9.07 -12.02 2.15
C ILE A 113 7.95 -12.78 1.45
N ASP A 114 7.20 -13.57 2.21
CA ASP A 114 6.04 -14.31 1.72
C ASP A 114 4.79 -13.41 1.76
N TYR A 115 4.62 -12.62 0.71
CA TYR A 115 3.45 -11.77 0.56
C TYR A 115 2.21 -12.59 0.22
N ASP A 116 1.11 -12.36 0.90
CA ASP A 116 -0.21 -12.90 0.55
C ASP A 116 -0.79 -12.09 -0.65
N PHE A 117 -0.37 -12.45 -1.86
CA PHE A 117 -0.71 -11.74 -3.09
C PHE A 117 -2.07 -12.13 -3.65
N HIS A 118 -2.90 -11.13 -3.89
CA HIS A 118 -4.17 -11.20 -4.60
C HIS A 118 -4.11 -10.34 -5.85
N MET A 119 -3.97 -11.01 -7.00
CA MET A 119 -3.93 -10.31 -8.29
C MET A 119 -5.32 -9.82 -8.67
N VAL A 120 -5.40 -8.55 -9.05
CA VAL A 120 -6.62 -7.91 -9.53
C VAL A 120 -6.39 -7.26 -10.89
N GLU A 121 -7.43 -7.25 -11.73
CA GLU A 121 -7.39 -6.52 -12.98
C GLU A 121 -7.65 -5.03 -12.75
N PRO A 122 -7.09 -4.12 -13.59
CA PRO A 122 -7.25 -2.68 -13.41
C PRO A 122 -8.69 -2.13 -13.49
N THR A 123 -9.67 -2.98 -13.78
CA THR A 123 -11.10 -2.64 -13.87
C THR A 123 -11.97 -3.63 -13.13
N SER A 124 -11.43 -4.27 -12.09
CA SER A 124 -12.14 -5.32 -11.36
C SER A 124 -12.90 -4.80 -10.15
N GLU A 125 -13.89 -5.57 -9.77
CA GLU A 125 -14.66 -5.43 -8.55
C GLU A 125 -14.52 -6.69 -7.72
N PHE A 126 -14.26 -6.55 -6.42
CA PHE A 126 -14.10 -7.66 -5.49
C PHE A 126 -14.47 -7.25 -4.06
N LYS A 127 -14.59 -8.22 -3.16
CA LYS A 127 -14.99 -7.95 -1.77
C LYS A 127 -13.87 -8.22 -0.78
N ILE A 128 -13.69 -7.28 0.15
CA ILE A 128 -12.81 -7.42 1.31
C ILE A 128 -13.59 -7.01 2.56
N ALA A 129 -13.61 -7.88 3.57
CA ALA A 129 -14.30 -7.63 4.84
C ALA A 129 -15.78 -7.18 4.65
N GLY A 130 -16.46 -7.77 3.67
CA GLY A 130 -17.87 -7.47 3.35
C GLY A 130 -18.09 -6.21 2.52
N ARG A 131 -17.05 -5.43 2.21
CA ARG A 131 -17.12 -4.21 1.40
C ARG A 131 -16.72 -4.48 -0.04
N THR A 132 -17.38 -3.84 -0.97
CA THR A 132 -17.00 -3.86 -2.38
C THR A 132 -15.87 -2.88 -2.61
N ILE A 133 -14.82 -3.36 -3.26
CA ILE A 133 -13.68 -2.56 -3.72
C ILE A 133 -13.70 -2.54 -5.23
N HIS A 134 -13.64 -1.35 -5.82
CA HIS A 134 -13.56 -1.17 -7.26
C HIS A 134 -12.17 -0.66 -7.61
N TYR A 135 -11.47 -1.35 -8.49
CA TYR A 135 -10.31 -0.80 -9.19
C TYR A 135 -10.76 -0.22 -10.52
N PHE A 136 -10.22 0.93 -10.87
CA PHE A 136 -10.46 1.59 -12.14
C PHE A 136 -9.16 2.10 -12.74
N HIS A 137 -9.06 2.04 -14.07
CA HIS A 137 -7.86 2.46 -14.78
C HIS A 137 -7.62 3.96 -14.63
N THR A 138 -6.35 4.33 -14.45
CA THR A 138 -5.89 5.73 -14.43
C THR A 138 -4.76 5.94 -15.43
N SER A 139 -4.71 7.13 -16.05
CA SER A 139 -3.61 7.51 -16.93
C SER A 139 -2.38 7.88 -16.12
N HIS A 140 -1.30 7.15 -16.34
CA HIS A 140 -0.02 7.38 -15.69
C HIS A 140 1.13 6.87 -16.58
N ASN A 141 2.37 7.21 -16.25
CA ASN A 141 3.57 6.81 -17.01
C ASN A 141 4.05 5.38 -16.71
N ILE A 142 3.22 4.56 -16.10
CA ILE A 142 3.46 3.15 -15.82
C ILE A 142 2.23 2.34 -16.21
N VAL A 143 2.43 1.12 -16.70
CA VAL A 143 1.34 0.21 -17.09
C VAL A 143 0.54 -0.25 -15.88
N ASP A 144 -0.73 -0.58 -16.11
CA ASP A 144 -1.68 -1.08 -15.10
C ASP A 144 -1.88 -0.13 -13.89
N SER A 145 -1.68 1.17 -14.11
CA SER A 145 -2.00 2.16 -13.07
C SER A 145 -3.50 2.22 -12.81
N SER A 146 -3.86 2.19 -11.55
CA SER A 146 -5.25 2.15 -11.10
C SER A 146 -5.52 3.17 -10.00
N GLY A 147 -6.77 3.56 -9.88
CA GLY A 147 -7.35 4.10 -8.66
C GLY A 147 -8.22 3.04 -7.99
N CYS A 148 -8.64 3.28 -6.76
CA CYS A 148 -9.61 2.42 -6.09
C CYS A 148 -10.72 3.22 -5.44
N ALA A 149 -11.91 2.61 -5.38
CA ALA A 149 -13.03 3.10 -4.58
C ALA A 149 -13.46 1.99 -3.61
N ILE A 150 -13.78 2.37 -2.38
CA ILE A 150 -14.27 1.48 -1.34
C ILE A 150 -15.71 1.86 -1.09
N GLU A 151 -16.66 0.93 -1.30
CA GLU A 151 -18.07 1.18 -1.01
C GLU A 151 -18.31 1.31 0.50
N THR A 152 -19.12 2.26 0.86
CA THR A 152 -19.59 2.54 2.22
C THR A 152 -21.10 2.61 2.26
N GLU A 153 -21.70 2.69 3.43
CA GLU A 153 -23.16 2.83 3.60
C GLU A 153 -23.69 4.26 3.29
N TYR A 154 -22.85 5.16 2.76
CA TYR A 154 -23.21 6.55 2.41
C TYR A 154 -23.21 6.76 0.91
#